data_11c1207683df1e66ca084428bd2c8261
#
_entry.id   11c1207683df1e66ca084428bd2c8261
#
_cell.length_a   1.000
_cell.length_b   1.000
_cell.length_c   1.000
_cell.angle_alpha   90.00
_cell.angle_beta   90.00
_cell.angle_gamma   90.00
#
_symmetry.space_group_name_H-M   'P 1'
#
loop_
_entity.id
_entity.type
_entity.pdbx_description
1 polymer ?
#
loop_
_entity_poly.entity_id
_entity_poly.type
_entity_poly.pdbx_seq_one_letter_code
_entity_poly.pdbx_strand_id
1 'polypeptide(L)'
;PLANVTPIKPCFATLPLPGIQPILVDEKGEEIVGNGVSGNLCIKFPWPGMLRTTYGDHERCRVNYFATYDNLYFTGDGCMRDEDGYYRITGRVDDVINVSGHRIGTAEVENAINMFSDVVESAVVG
;
A
#
# COMPACT_ATOMS: atom_id res chain seq x y z
N PRO A 1 -0.69 14.14 0.33
CA PRO A 1 -1.56 15.33 0.29
C PRO A 1 -0.79 16.62 0.07
N LEU A 2 -1.42 17.60 -0.55
CA LEU A 2 -0.87 18.96 -0.70
C LEU A 2 -1.24 19.79 0.52
N ALA A 3 -0.24 20.43 1.14
CA ALA A 3 -0.48 21.31 2.28
C ALA A 3 -1.45 22.45 1.91
N ASN A 4 -2.41 22.71 2.80
CA ASN A 4 -3.47 23.72 2.65
C ASN A 4 -4.44 23.53 1.45
N VAL A 5 -4.33 22.41 0.72
CA VAL A 5 -5.20 22.10 -0.44
C VAL A 5 -5.97 20.81 -0.20
N THR A 6 -5.27 19.76 0.19
CA THR A 6 -5.87 18.43 0.42
C THR A 6 -6.38 18.33 1.85
N PRO A 7 -7.63 17.90 2.09
CA PRO A 7 -8.13 17.61 3.42
C PRO A 7 -7.25 16.58 4.14
N ILE A 8 -7.04 16.78 5.43
CA ILE A 8 -6.30 15.83 6.28
C ILE A 8 -7.31 14.89 6.93
N LYS A 9 -7.05 13.58 6.80
CA LYS A 9 -7.79 12.52 7.49
C LYS A 9 -6.78 11.67 8.24
N PRO A 10 -6.86 11.57 9.59
CA PRO A 10 -5.93 10.76 10.36
C PRO A 10 -5.82 9.32 9.82
N CYS A 11 -4.61 8.76 9.83
CA CYS A 11 -4.30 7.43 9.30
C CYS A 11 -4.47 7.24 7.78
N PHE A 12 -4.77 8.30 7.02
CA PHE A 12 -4.91 8.24 5.57
C PHE A 12 -3.81 9.01 4.84
N ALA A 13 -3.36 8.47 3.72
CA ALA A 13 -2.55 9.20 2.75
C ALA A 13 -3.40 10.23 1.98
N THR A 14 -4.71 10.11 2.04
CA THR A 14 -5.73 10.94 1.39
C THR A 14 -5.63 10.91 -0.13
N LEU A 15 -5.47 12.05 -0.80
CA LEU A 15 -5.41 12.15 -2.25
C LEU A 15 -3.97 12.16 -2.77
N PRO A 16 -3.73 11.62 -3.97
CA PRO A 16 -2.42 11.64 -4.58
C PRO A 16 -1.98 13.08 -4.95
N LEU A 17 -0.68 13.26 -5.09
CA LEU A 17 -0.13 14.48 -5.69
C LEU A 17 -0.52 14.58 -7.18
N PRO A 18 -0.66 15.79 -7.74
CA PRO A 18 -0.88 15.96 -9.16
C PRO A 18 0.15 15.22 -10.02
N GLY A 19 -0.32 14.48 -11.01
CA GLY A 19 0.52 13.68 -11.90
C GLY A 19 0.83 12.28 -11.40
N ILE A 20 0.43 11.92 -10.17
CA ILE A 20 0.53 10.56 -9.66
C ILE A 20 -0.84 9.88 -9.79
N GLN A 21 -0.89 8.71 -10.43
CA GLN A 21 -2.11 7.93 -10.58
C GLN A 21 -2.01 6.59 -9.83
N PRO A 22 -2.32 6.57 -8.53
CA PRO A 22 -2.45 5.32 -7.81
C PRO A 22 -3.71 4.58 -8.27
N ILE A 23 -3.59 3.26 -8.38
CA ILE A 23 -4.71 2.34 -8.60
C ILE A 23 -4.63 1.21 -7.60
N LEU A 24 -5.75 0.58 -7.33
CA LEU A 24 -5.81 -0.68 -6.60
C LEU A 24 -6.02 -1.81 -7.61
N VAL A 25 -5.27 -2.89 -7.43
CA VAL A 25 -5.39 -4.08 -8.26
C VAL A 25 -5.64 -5.32 -7.40
N ASP A 26 -6.28 -6.31 -7.99
CA ASP A 26 -6.44 -7.63 -7.40
C ASP A 26 -5.15 -8.47 -7.54
N GLU A 27 -5.19 -9.73 -7.10
CA GLU A 27 -4.05 -10.65 -7.20
C GLU A 27 -3.64 -10.96 -8.66
N LYS A 28 -4.52 -10.73 -9.63
CA LYS A 28 -4.25 -10.96 -11.05
C LYS A 28 -3.75 -9.70 -11.77
N GLY A 29 -3.74 -8.55 -11.07
CA GLY A 29 -3.36 -7.27 -11.65
C GLY A 29 -4.51 -6.52 -12.32
N GLU A 30 -5.76 -6.98 -12.16
CA GLU A 30 -6.93 -6.29 -12.70
C GLU A 30 -7.30 -5.08 -11.81
N GLU A 31 -7.54 -3.93 -12.45
CA GLU A 31 -7.86 -2.69 -11.74
C GLU A 31 -9.20 -2.78 -11.01
N ILE A 32 -9.19 -2.55 -9.71
CA ILE A 32 -10.39 -2.47 -8.87
C ILE A 32 -10.91 -1.04 -8.90
N VAL A 33 -12.03 -0.83 -9.57
CA VAL A 33 -12.68 0.48 -9.72
C VAL A 33 -13.69 0.75 -8.59
N GLY A 34 -13.96 2.04 -8.34
CA GLY A 34 -14.94 2.47 -7.33
C GLY A 34 -14.30 2.81 -6.00
N ASN A 35 -15.13 3.11 -5.02
CA ASN A 35 -14.75 3.46 -3.65
C ASN A 35 -15.22 2.37 -2.67
N GLY A 36 -14.77 2.40 -1.41
CA GLY A 36 -15.06 1.34 -0.45
C GLY A 36 -14.36 0.01 -0.79
N VAL A 37 -13.20 0.06 -1.45
CA VAL A 37 -12.50 -1.12 -1.98
C VAL A 37 -11.08 -1.24 -1.43
N SER A 38 -10.54 -2.46 -1.45
CA SER A 38 -9.18 -2.76 -1.03
C SER A 38 -8.46 -3.61 -2.07
N GLY A 39 -7.15 -3.46 -2.16
CA GLY A 39 -6.32 -4.21 -3.10
C GLY A 39 -4.84 -3.87 -2.94
N ASN A 40 -4.03 -4.37 -3.87
CA ASN A 40 -2.61 -4.05 -3.95
C ASN A 40 -2.43 -2.66 -4.58
N LEU A 41 -1.59 -1.83 -3.95
CA LEU A 41 -1.33 -0.48 -4.44
C LEU A 41 -0.33 -0.51 -5.58
N CYS A 42 -0.75 0.04 -6.72
CA CYS A 42 0.12 0.26 -7.88
C CYS A 42 0.05 1.71 -8.35
N ILE A 43 1.06 2.14 -9.12
CA ILE A 43 1.04 3.43 -9.81
C ILE A 43 1.07 3.17 -11.31
N LYS A 44 0.10 3.77 -12.01
CA LYS A 44 -0.23 3.45 -13.41
C LYS A 44 0.77 4.04 -14.42
N PHE A 45 1.29 5.24 -14.15
CA PHE A 45 2.17 5.93 -15.06
C PHE A 45 3.47 6.35 -14.37
N PRO A 46 4.59 6.40 -15.12
CA PRO A 46 5.85 6.90 -14.58
C PRO A 46 5.75 8.39 -14.23
N TRP A 47 6.47 8.79 -13.20
CA TRP A 47 6.59 10.19 -12.75
C TRP A 47 8.07 10.55 -12.55
N PRO A 48 8.43 11.85 -12.51
CA PRO A 48 9.84 12.27 -12.45
C PRO A 48 10.64 11.71 -11.25
N GLY A 49 9.99 11.48 -10.10
CA GLY A 49 10.61 10.92 -8.90
C GLY A 49 10.57 9.39 -8.79
N MET A 50 10.11 8.69 -9.84
CA MET A 50 10.03 7.23 -9.84
C MET A 50 11.42 6.59 -9.72
N LEU A 51 11.50 5.50 -8.95
CA LEU A 51 12.71 4.70 -8.83
C LEU A 51 13.20 4.22 -10.21
N ARG A 52 14.49 4.44 -10.51
CA ARG A 52 15.10 4.04 -11.79
C ARG A 52 15.92 2.77 -11.65
N THR A 53 16.54 2.57 -10.49
CA THR A 53 17.36 1.39 -10.19
C THR A 53 17.70 1.30 -8.72
N THR A 54 18.09 0.12 -8.28
CA THR A 54 18.74 -0.11 -6.99
C THR A 54 20.25 -0.09 -7.21
N TYR A 55 21.00 0.64 -6.39
CA TYR A 55 22.45 0.73 -6.52
C TYR A 55 23.11 -0.66 -6.47
N GLY A 56 23.87 -0.96 -7.51
CA GLY A 56 24.57 -2.24 -7.64
C GLY A 56 23.68 -3.45 -8.00
N ASP A 57 22.35 -3.28 -8.07
CA ASP A 57 21.45 -4.40 -8.33
C ASP A 57 20.18 -3.94 -9.09
N HIS A 58 20.33 -3.71 -10.39
CA HIS A 58 19.23 -3.31 -11.25
C HIS A 58 18.17 -4.39 -11.39
N GLU A 59 18.56 -5.65 -11.40
CA GLU A 59 17.63 -6.77 -11.55
C GLU A 59 16.67 -6.87 -10.34
N ARG A 60 17.17 -6.64 -9.14
CA ARG A 60 16.32 -6.54 -7.94
C ARG A 60 15.29 -5.42 -8.05
N CYS A 61 15.68 -4.26 -8.58
CA CYS A 61 14.75 -3.17 -8.84
C CYS A 61 13.63 -3.60 -9.80
N ARG A 62 14.01 -4.24 -10.91
CA ARG A 62 13.06 -4.73 -11.91
C ARG A 62 12.09 -5.76 -11.33
N VAL A 63 12.61 -6.75 -10.63
CA VAL A 63 11.80 -7.84 -10.06
C VAL A 63 10.83 -7.32 -9.00
N ASN A 64 11.30 -6.48 -8.08
CA ASN A 64 10.49 -6.05 -6.95
C ASN A 64 9.37 -5.06 -7.31
N TYR A 65 9.60 -4.21 -8.31
CA TYR A 65 8.69 -3.09 -8.58
C TYR A 65 8.01 -3.13 -9.95
N PHE A 66 8.52 -3.91 -10.92
CA PHE A 66 8.05 -3.86 -12.30
C PHE A 66 7.72 -5.23 -12.91
N ALA A 67 7.98 -6.33 -12.22
CA ALA A 67 7.73 -7.67 -12.76
C ALA A 67 6.45 -8.32 -12.24
N THR A 68 5.86 -7.81 -11.15
CA THR A 68 4.66 -8.40 -10.53
C THR A 68 3.42 -8.18 -11.39
N TYR A 69 3.24 -6.95 -11.90
CA TYR A 69 2.10 -6.57 -12.73
C TYR A 69 2.58 -5.83 -13.98
N ASP A 70 2.09 -6.22 -15.15
CA ASP A 70 2.51 -5.64 -16.43
C ASP A 70 2.17 -4.16 -16.51
N ASN A 71 3.17 -3.35 -16.90
CA ASN A 71 3.06 -1.90 -17.09
C ASN A 71 2.65 -1.10 -15.84
N LEU A 72 2.76 -1.67 -14.65
CA LEU A 72 2.47 -1.01 -13.39
C LEU A 72 3.74 -0.94 -12.51
N TYR A 73 3.86 0.14 -11.73
CA TYR A 73 4.79 0.19 -10.63
C TYR A 73 4.10 -0.37 -9.39
N PHE A 74 4.54 -1.55 -8.92
CA PHE A 74 4.03 -2.18 -7.71
C PHE A 74 4.75 -1.65 -6.49
N THR A 75 4.01 -1.08 -5.54
CA THR A 75 4.62 -0.49 -4.33
C THR A 75 5.01 -1.52 -3.27
N GLY A 76 4.43 -2.71 -3.33
CA GLY A 76 4.56 -3.74 -2.30
C GLY A 76 3.65 -3.54 -1.10
N ASP A 77 2.69 -2.63 -1.21
CA ASP A 77 1.77 -2.29 -0.13
C ASP A 77 0.33 -2.69 -0.46
N GLY A 78 -0.38 -3.16 0.57
CA GLY A 78 -1.82 -3.23 0.56
C GLY A 78 -2.42 -1.86 0.85
N CYS A 79 -3.56 -1.57 0.25
CA CYS A 79 -4.22 -0.28 0.39
C CYS A 79 -5.73 -0.42 0.29
N MET A 80 -6.44 0.43 1.01
CA MET A 80 -7.88 0.63 0.82
C MET A 80 -8.15 2.04 0.27
N ARG A 81 -9.20 2.17 -0.51
CA ARG A 81 -9.79 3.43 -0.91
C ARG A 81 -11.18 3.52 -0.31
N ASP A 82 -11.40 4.49 0.60
CA ASP A 82 -12.67 4.63 1.30
C ASP A 82 -13.79 5.20 0.43
N GLU A 83 -14.98 5.40 1.01
CA GLU A 83 -16.15 5.92 0.30
C GLU A 83 -15.94 7.34 -0.24
N ASP A 84 -15.06 8.12 0.39
CA ASP A 84 -14.71 9.48 -0.03
C ASP A 84 -13.60 9.50 -1.11
N GLY A 85 -13.04 8.33 -1.47
CA GLY A 85 -11.95 8.18 -2.43
C GLY A 85 -10.56 8.42 -1.84
N TYR A 86 -10.41 8.44 -0.51
CA TYR A 86 -9.13 8.62 0.15
C TYR A 86 -8.39 7.29 0.32
N TYR A 87 -7.09 7.32 0.08
CA TYR A 87 -6.21 6.16 0.18
C TYR A 87 -5.67 5.99 1.59
N ARG A 88 -5.73 4.77 2.10
CA ARG A 88 -5.13 4.33 3.36
C ARG A 88 -4.25 3.12 3.11
N ILE A 89 -2.97 3.22 3.43
CA ILE A 89 -2.05 2.09 3.39
C ILE A 89 -2.40 1.15 4.56
N THR A 90 -2.59 -0.13 4.27
CA THR A 90 -2.99 -1.14 5.27
C THR A 90 -1.82 -1.97 5.77
N GLY A 91 -0.68 -1.92 5.09
CA GLY A 91 0.55 -2.61 5.46
C GLY A 91 1.27 -3.15 4.23
N ARG A 92 2.38 -3.86 4.45
CA ARG A 92 3.12 -4.55 3.40
C ARG A 92 2.39 -5.81 2.96
N VAL A 93 2.47 -6.12 1.67
CA VAL A 93 1.87 -7.35 1.11
C VAL A 93 2.67 -8.59 1.50
N ASP A 94 3.96 -8.41 1.78
CA ASP A 94 4.90 -9.44 2.22
C ASP A 94 4.90 -9.66 3.75
N ASP A 95 4.40 -8.71 4.53
CA ASP A 95 4.27 -8.80 6.00
C ASP A 95 2.91 -9.40 6.40
N VAL A 96 2.64 -10.61 5.95
CA VAL A 96 1.37 -11.30 6.22
C VAL A 96 1.62 -12.62 6.93
N ILE A 97 0.94 -12.83 8.04
CA ILE A 97 0.90 -14.13 8.73
C ILE A 97 -0.30 -14.94 8.25
N ASN A 98 -0.07 -16.23 8.02
CA ASN A 98 -1.13 -17.15 7.66
C ASN A 98 -1.59 -17.92 8.91
N VAL A 99 -2.81 -17.65 9.36
CA VAL A 99 -3.41 -18.33 10.51
C VAL A 99 -4.62 -19.14 10.03
N SER A 100 -4.50 -20.45 10.01
CA SER A 100 -5.61 -21.35 9.62
C SER A 100 -6.24 -21.01 8.25
N GLY A 101 -5.43 -20.59 7.29
CA GLY A 101 -5.89 -20.20 5.94
C GLY A 101 -6.36 -18.76 5.80
N HIS A 102 -6.34 -17.98 6.87
CA HIS A 102 -6.59 -16.53 6.81
C HIS A 102 -5.27 -15.77 6.76
N ARG A 103 -5.18 -14.83 5.83
CA ARG A 103 -4.05 -13.90 5.71
C ARG A 103 -4.34 -12.66 6.56
N ILE A 104 -3.51 -12.41 7.56
CA ILE A 104 -3.66 -11.27 8.48
C ILE A 104 -2.38 -10.45 8.40
N GLY A 105 -2.50 -9.15 8.17
CA GLY A 105 -1.36 -8.23 8.19
C GLY A 105 -0.79 -8.07 9.59
N THR A 106 0.53 -8.10 9.74
CA THR A 106 1.19 -7.90 11.05
C THR A 106 0.76 -6.60 11.71
N ALA A 107 0.67 -5.52 10.92
CA ALA A 107 0.23 -4.20 11.39
C ALA A 107 -1.21 -4.20 11.95
N GLU A 108 -2.10 -5.06 11.44
CA GLU A 108 -3.47 -5.18 11.94
C GLU A 108 -3.49 -5.77 13.36
N VAL A 109 -2.67 -6.80 13.58
CA VAL A 109 -2.51 -7.43 14.91
C VAL A 109 -1.84 -6.47 15.88
N GLU A 110 -0.79 -5.78 15.47
CA GLU A 110 -0.10 -4.76 16.27
C GLU A 110 -1.06 -3.64 16.70
N ASN A 111 -1.87 -3.14 15.77
CA ASN A 111 -2.88 -2.13 16.09
C ASN A 111 -3.89 -2.63 17.12
N ALA A 112 -4.36 -3.87 16.99
CA ALA A 112 -5.29 -4.45 17.96
C ALA A 112 -4.66 -4.60 19.36
N ILE A 113 -3.39 -5.01 19.45
CA ILE A 113 -2.64 -5.14 20.70
C ILE A 113 -2.42 -3.75 21.32
N ASN A 114 -2.04 -2.76 20.54
CA ASN A 114 -1.75 -1.40 20.97
C ASN A 114 -3.01 -0.61 21.44
N MET A 115 -4.22 -1.17 21.24
CA MET A 115 -5.44 -0.61 21.83
C MET A 115 -5.55 -0.82 23.34
N PHE A 116 -4.75 -1.72 23.91
CA PHE A 116 -4.72 -1.94 25.34
C PHE A 116 -3.85 -0.87 26.03
N SER A 117 -4.39 -0.21 27.05
CA SER A 117 -3.72 0.90 27.76
C SER A 117 -2.37 0.53 28.38
N ASP A 118 -2.15 -0.73 28.66
CA ASP A 118 -0.93 -1.24 29.31
C ASP A 118 0.17 -1.59 28.30
N VAL A 119 -0.12 -1.52 26.98
CA VAL A 119 0.81 -1.77 25.89
C VAL A 119 1.25 -0.46 25.28
N VAL A 120 2.55 -0.20 25.31
CA VAL A 120 3.15 1.01 24.71
C VAL A 120 3.47 0.79 23.23
N GLU A 121 3.99 -0.40 22.91
CA GLU A 121 4.40 -0.77 21.55
C GLU A 121 4.36 -2.29 21.42
N SER A 122 4.05 -2.79 20.23
CA SER A 122 4.09 -4.22 19.92
C SER A 122 4.72 -4.43 18.53
N ALA A 123 5.34 -5.59 18.35
CA ALA A 123 5.86 -6.04 17.06
C ALA A 123 5.42 -7.47 16.82
N VAL A 124 4.85 -7.73 15.64
CA VAL A 124 4.37 -9.04 15.22
C VAL A 124 5.29 -9.57 14.13
N VAL A 125 5.78 -10.78 14.31
CA VAL A 125 6.61 -11.50 13.34
C VAL A 125 5.92 -12.79 12.92
N GLY A 126 6.00 -13.13 11.63
CA GLY A 126 5.44 -14.36 11.05
C GLY A 126 6.47 -15.48 10.98
#